data_85215e1b0f40b079a435d9d52d83b17a
#
_entry.id   85215e1b0f40b079a435d9d52d83b17a
#
_cell.length_a   1.000
_cell.length_b   1.000
_cell.length_c   1.000
_cell.angle_alpha   90.00
_cell.angle_beta   90.00
_cell.angle_gamma   90.00
#
_symmetry.space_group_name_H-M   'P 1'
#
loop_
_entity.id
_entity.type
_entity.pdbx_description
1 polymer ?
#
loop_
_entity_poly.entity_id
_entity_poly.type
_entity_poly.pdbx_seq_one_letter_code
_entity_poly.pdbx_strand_id
1 'polypeptide(L)'
;MLSIGIPHGSVDHLIAFINPKARKFSNKFTFYIVYLSLIALNVFFWIIDPFLGLTIFLLISCYHFGETQVIGYNPTDNKILNFVIGANILLSLFLNNIKELQLIVGEVIPQFSNLGLSNFDEVFFLLISVVVLMISIVNFEIKRKVPLYAEITILYMIFFHTDLLTSFAIYFGFCHSLPMLMLE
;
A
#
# COMPACT_ATOMS: atom_id res chain seq x y z
N MET A 1 5.16 3.89 -15.53
CA MET A 1 4.67 2.80 -14.67
C MET A 1 5.23 1.44 -15.05
N LEU A 2 5.10 0.99 -16.30
CA LEU A 2 5.62 -0.33 -16.73
C LEU A 2 7.13 -0.48 -16.53
N SER A 3 7.91 0.59 -16.72
CA SER A 3 9.38 0.58 -16.58
C SER A 3 9.90 0.40 -15.15
N ILE A 4 9.09 0.66 -14.14
CA ILE A 4 9.46 0.52 -12.72
C ILE A 4 8.65 -0.61 -12.06
N GLY A 5 7.37 -0.74 -12.37
CA GLY A 5 6.50 -1.76 -11.78
C GLY A 5 6.87 -3.18 -12.17
N ILE A 6 7.21 -3.42 -13.45
CA ILE A 6 7.64 -4.76 -13.91
C ILE A 6 8.97 -5.18 -13.26
N PRO A 7 10.04 -4.36 -13.25
CA PRO A 7 11.26 -4.68 -12.53
C PRO A 7 11.02 -4.97 -11.05
N HIS A 8 10.19 -4.17 -10.35
CA HIS A 8 9.88 -4.39 -8.95
C HIS A 8 9.33 -5.80 -8.70
N GLY A 9 8.25 -6.20 -9.37
CA GLY A 9 7.69 -7.55 -9.23
C GLY A 9 8.66 -8.66 -9.66
N SER A 10 9.55 -8.39 -10.63
CA SER A 10 10.52 -9.38 -11.08
C SER A 10 11.68 -9.61 -10.10
N VAL A 11 11.98 -8.64 -9.22
CA VAL A 11 13.09 -8.75 -8.26
C VAL A 11 12.63 -9.14 -6.85
N ASP A 12 11.33 -9.22 -6.57
CA ASP A 12 10.78 -9.64 -5.27
C ASP A 12 11.42 -10.94 -4.74
N HIS A 13 11.68 -11.89 -5.66
CA HIS A 13 12.33 -13.14 -5.31
C HIS A 13 13.81 -12.95 -4.92
N LEU A 14 14.50 -11.98 -5.53
CA LEU A 14 15.88 -11.67 -5.18
C LEU A 14 15.93 -11.02 -3.79
N ILE A 15 15.10 -10.03 -3.53
CA ILE A 15 14.99 -9.37 -2.23
C ILE A 15 14.70 -10.38 -1.12
N ALA A 16 13.81 -11.33 -1.34
CA ALA A 16 13.47 -12.38 -0.39
C ALA A 16 14.65 -13.31 -0.04
N PHE A 17 15.71 -13.38 -0.88
CA PHE A 17 16.85 -14.30 -0.68
C PHE A 17 18.19 -13.62 -0.42
N ILE A 18 18.36 -12.35 -0.83
CA ILE A 18 19.62 -11.59 -0.65
C ILE A 18 19.82 -11.19 0.80
N ASN A 19 18.76 -10.77 1.49
CA ASN A 19 18.86 -10.34 2.88
C ASN A 19 18.69 -11.51 3.86
N PRO A 20 19.77 -11.98 4.53
CA PRO A 20 19.67 -13.10 5.47
C PRO A 20 18.72 -12.84 6.65
N LYS A 21 18.54 -11.56 7.04
CA LYS A 21 17.64 -11.15 8.14
C LYS A 21 16.17 -11.10 7.71
N ALA A 22 15.90 -10.89 6.42
CA ALA A 22 14.56 -10.88 5.83
C ALA A 22 14.13 -12.25 5.28
N ARG A 23 15.02 -13.27 5.36
CA ARG A 23 14.78 -14.59 4.79
C ARG A 23 13.67 -15.32 5.51
N LYS A 24 12.44 -15.14 5.05
CA LYS A 24 11.23 -15.82 5.57
C LYS A 24 11.07 -17.25 5.05
N PHE A 25 11.78 -17.64 3.99
CA PHE A 25 11.63 -18.93 3.32
C PHE A 25 12.93 -19.74 3.33
N SER A 26 12.81 -21.04 3.57
CA SER A 26 13.96 -21.94 3.63
C SER A 26 14.60 -22.19 2.26
N ASN A 27 13.80 -22.14 1.19
CA ASN A 27 14.27 -22.32 -0.19
C ASN A 27 13.42 -21.53 -1.20
N LYS A 28 13.99 -21.34 -2.40
CA LYS A 28 13.33 -20.60 -3.50
C LYS A 28 12.03 -21.27 -3.94
N PHE A 29 11.98 -22.59 -3.94
CA PHE A 29 10.79 -23.32 -4.39
C PHE A 29 9.58 -23.05 -3.49
N THR A 30 9.77 -23.07 -2.16
CA THR A 30 8.73 -22.72 -1.20
C THR A 30 8.23 -21.29 -1.39
N PHE A 31 9.16 -20.35 -1.64
CA PHE A 31 8.78 -18.97 -1.96
C PHE A 31 7.86 -18.89 -3.17
N TYR A 32 8.25 -19.51 -4.30
CA TYR A 32 7.44 -19.46 -5.52
C TYR A 32 6.09 -20.16 -5.34
N ILE A 33 6.01 -21.27 -4.64
CA ILE A 33 4.73 -21.93 -4.35
C ILE A 33 3.82 -20.99 -3.57
N VAL A 34 4.30 -20.38 -2.49
CA VAL A 34 3.49 -19.46 -1.67
C VAL A 34 3.08 -18.25 -2.49
N TYR A 35 4.00 -17.64 -3.23
CA TYR A 35 3.75 -16.46 -4.06
C TYR A 35 2.67 -16.74 -5.12
N LEU A 36 2.83 -17.82 -5.91
CA LEU A 36 1.87 -18.21 -6.93
C LEU A 36 0.52 -18.64 -6.33
N SER A 37 0.54 -19.30 -5.16
CA SER A 37 -0.70 -19.67 -4.46
C SER A 37 -1.48 -18.44 -4.01
N LEU A 38 -0.82 -17.39 -3.54
CA LEU A 38 -1.49 -16.14 -3.16
C LEU A 38 -2.10 -15.44 -4.36
N ILE A 39 -1.39 -15.41 -5.50
CA ILE A 39 -1.94 -14.86 -6.75
C ILE A 39 -3.16 -15.67 -7.20
N ALA A 40 -3.04 -17.00 -7.26
CA ALA A 40 -4.12 -17.88 -7.68
C ALA A 40 -5.35 -17.76 -6.76
N LEU A 41 -5.12 -17.66 -5.45
CA LEU A 41 -6.18 -17.48 -4.47
C LEU A 41 -6.89 -16.12 -4.65
N ASN A 42 -6.14 -15.06 -4.91
CA ASN A 42 -6.73 -13.75 -5.16
C ASN A 42 -7.57 -13.76 -6.46
N VAL A 43 -7.04 -14.34 -7.54
CA VAL A 43 -7.79 -14.50 -8.80
C VAL A 43 -9.06 -15.33 -8.59
N PHE A 44 -8.98 -16.39 -7.80
CA PHE A 44 -10.14 -17.21 -7.45
C PHE A 44 -11.24 -16.40 -6.75
N PHE A 45 -10.88 -15.56 -5.77
CA PHE A 45 -11.84 -14.67 -5.12
C PHE A 45 -12.42 -13.62 -6.07
N TRP A 46 -11.63 -13.09 -7.00
CA TRP A 46 -12.12 -12.18 -8.04
C TRP A 46 -13.17 -12.83 -8.96
N ILE A 47 -13.03 -14.12 -9.27
CA ILE A 47 -13.98 -14.86 -10.11
C ILE A 47 -15.30 -15.11 -9.34
N ILE A 48 -15.21 -15.39 -8.03
CA ILE A 48 -16.40 -15.65 -7.21
C ILE A 48 -17.15 -14.36 -6.92
N ASP A 49 -16.45 -13.35 -6.44
CA ASP A 49 -16.99 -12.05 -6.07
C ASP A 49 -15.90 -10.98 -6.19
N PRO A 50 -16.00 -10.09 -7.21
CA PRO A 50 -15.01 -9.02 -7.40
C PRO A 50 -14.85 -8.11 -6.19
N PHE A 51 -15.91 -7.88 -5.39
CA PHE A 51 -15.81 -7.08 -4.17
C PHE A 51 -14.96 -7.77 -3.10
N LEU A 52 -15.14 -9.08 -2.93
CA LEU A 52 -14.32 -9.87 -2.02
C LEU A 52 -12.86 -9.94 -2.49
N GLY A 53 -12.63 -10.15 -3.78
CA GLY A 53 -11.29 -10.15 -4.37
C GLY A 53 -10.57 -8.83 -4.17
N LEU A 54 -11.23 -7.70 -4.42
CA LEU A 54 -10.70 -6.36 -4.17
C LEU A 54 -10.38 -6.14 -2.68
N THR A 55 -11.29 -6.54 -1.80
CA THR A 55 -11.11 -6.39 -0.34
C THR A 55 -9.88 -7.14 0.14
N ILE A 56 -9.71 -8.40 -0.26
CA ILE A 56 -8.54 -9.22 0.11
C ILE A 56 -7.26 -8.59 -0.45
N PHE A 57 -7.29 -8.17 -1.72
CA PHE A 57 -6.15 -7.49 -2.35
C PHE A 57 -5.74 -6.24 -1.57
N LEU A 58 -6.70 -5.39 -1.19
CA LEU A 58 -6.42 -4.17 -0.43
C LEU A 58 -5.86 -4.46 0.96
N LEU A 59 -6.36 -5.47 1.67
CA LEU A 59 -5.84 -5.86 2.98
C LEU A 59 -4.38 -6.33 2.90
N ILE A 60 -4.05 -7.13 1.90
CA ILE A 60 -2.67 -7.57 1.65
C ILE A 60 -1.79 -6.37 1.29
N SER A 61 -2.30 -5.48 0.44
CA SER A 61 -1.61 -4.27 0.00
C SER A 61 -1.33 -3.31 1.17
N CYS A 62 -2.28 -3.14 2.10
CA CYS A 62 -2.07 -2.33 3.31
C CYS A 62 -0.87 -2.85 4.12
N TYR A 63 -0.78 -4.15 4.33
CA TYR A 63 0.37 -4.72 5.04
C TYR A 63 1.67 -4.53 4.27
N HIS A 64 1.69 -4.86 2.98
CA HIS A 64 2.87 -4.82 2.14
C HIS A 64 3.43 -3.40 1.97
N PHE A 65 2.58 -2.44 1.66
CA PHE A 65 3.00 -1.04 1.52
C PHE A 65 3.47 -0.43 2.85
N GLY A 66 2.84 -0.79 3.95
CA GLY A 66 3.28 -0.32 5.25
C GLY A 66 4.60 -0.96 5.69
N GLU A 67 4.82 -2.24 5.43
CA GLU A 67 6.10 -2.91 5.71
C GLU A 67 7.25 -2.22 4.98
N THR A 68 7.09 -1.94 3.69
CA THR A 68 8.10 -1.25 2.89
C THR A 68 8.32 0.19 3.31
N GLN A 69 7.24 0.91 3.67
CA GLN A 69 7.34 2.29 4.15
C GLN A 69 8.10 2.40 5.47
N VAL A 70 7.91 1.45 6.39
CA VAL A 70 8.51 1.51 7.73
C VAL A 70 9.94 0.96 7.76
N ILE A 71 10.32 0.07 6.86
CA ILE A 71 11.60 -0.65 6.90
C ILE A 71 12.82 0.29 6.92
N GLY A 72 12.76 1.42 6.24
CA GLY A 72 13.82 2.43 6.20
C GLY A 72 13.95 3.26 7.48
N TYR A 73 12.92 3.29 8.32
CA TYR A 73 12.84 4.15 9.51
C TYR A 73 12.90 3.37 10.82
N ASN A 74 12.33 2.20 10.84
CA ASN A 74 12.32 1.34 12.02
C ASN A 74 12.10 -0.12 11.61
N PRO A 75 13.15 -0.90 11.40
CA PRO A 75 13.05 -2.29 10.99
C PRO A 75 12.56 -3.21 12.12
N THR A 76 11.54 -2.78 12.87
CA THR A 76 10.87 -3.63 13.85
C THR A 76 9.82 -4.49 13.13
N ASP A 77 9.71 -5.75 13.54
CA ASP A 77 8.71 -6.69 13.00
C ASP A 77 7.32 -6.44 13.61
N ASN A 78 6.91 -5.16 13.70
CA ASN A 78 5.60 -4.80 14.23
C ASN A 78 4.56 -4.82 13.10
N LYS A 79 3.91 -5.96 12.94
CA LYS A 79 2.91 -6.19 11.89
C LYS A 79 1.71 -5.25 11.96
N ILE A 80 1.31 -4.85 13.18
CA ILE A 80 0.18 -3.94 13.37
C ILE A 80 0.57 -2.54 12.87
N LEU A 81 1.77 -2.07 13.22
CA LEU A 81 2.28 -0.78 12.75
C LEU A 81 2.36 -0.75 11.23
N ASN A 82 2.92 -1.79 10.62
CA ASN A 82 3.02 -1.90 9.16
C ASN A 82 1.62 -1.80 8.52
N PHE A 83 0.67 -2.61 9.01
CA PHE A 83 -0.69 -2.58 8.49
C PHE A 83 -1.35 -1.20 8.63
N VAL A 84 -1.25 -0.57 9.81
CA VAL A 84 -1.88 0.73 10.06
C VAL A 84 -1.28 1.84 9.19
N ILE A 85 0.05 1.87 9.01
CA ILE A 85 0.69 2.88 8.15
C ILE A 85 0.32 2.66 6.69
N GLY A 86 0.37 1.43 6.19
CA GLY A 86 -0.02 1.15 4.81
C GLY A 86 -1.51 1.40 4.54
N ALA A 87 -2.39 1.02 5.48
CA ALA A 87 -3.81 1.34 5.40
C ALA A 87 -4.05 2.86 5.37
N ASN A 88 -3.33 3.60 6.20
CA ASN A 88 -3.43 5.06 6.24
C ASN A 88 -3.01 5.69 4.90
N ILE A 89 -1.91 5.26 4.29
CA ILE A 89 -1.44 5.76 3.01
C ILE A 89 -2.44 5.44 1.90
N LEU A 90 -2.90 4.18 1.79
CA LEU A 90 -3.85 3.77 0.75
C LEU A 90 -5.21 4.43 0.93
N LEU A 91 -5.72 4.52 2.16
CA LEU A 91 -6.97 5.21 2.43
C LEU A 91 -6.86 6.71 2.08
N SER A 92 -5.76 7.38 2.42
CA SER A 92 -5.55 8.77 2.03
C SER A 92 -5.53 8.96 0.52
N LEU A 93 -4.84 8.07 -0.21
CA LEU A 93 -4.82 8.06 -1.66
C LEU A 93 -6.23 7.94 -2.26
N PHE A 94 -7.01 6.98 -1.78
CA PHE A 94 -8.34 6.68 -2.31
C PHE A 94 -9.39 7.71 -1.92
N LEU A 95 -9.38 8.17 -0.68
CA LEU A 95 -10.39 9.09 -0.18
C LEU A 95 -10.21 10.51 -0.72
N ASN A 96 -8.97 10.96 -0.96
CA ASN A 96 -8.73 12.22 -1.66
C ASN A 96 -9.16 12.18 -3.14
N ASN A 97 -9.27 10.99 -3.72
CA ASN A 97 -9.66 10.77 -5.11
C ASN A 97 -10.94 9.92 -5.23
N ILE A 98 -11.86 10.05 -4.28
CA ILE A 98 -13.01 9.14 -4.14
C ILE A 98 -13.90 9.10 -5.37
N LYS A 99 -14.10 10.24 -6.05
CA LYS A 99 -14.93 10.31 -7.26
C LYS A 99 -14.33 9.50 -8.41
N GLU A 100 -13.02 9.62 -8.62
CA GLU A 100 -12.32 8.86 -9.66
C GLU A 100 -12.27 7.37 -9.29
N LEU A 101 -12.03 7.07 -8.01
CA LEU A 101 -12.08 5.69 -7.51
C LEU A 101 -13.45 5.07 -7.77
N GLN A 102 -14.55 5.78 -7.50
CA GLN A 102 -15.90 5.30 -7.77
C GLN A 102 -16.16 5.05 -9.25
N LEU A 103 -15.64 5.89 -10.14
CA LEU A 103 -15.75 5.68 -11.57
C LEU A 103 -15.00 4.42 -12.01
N ILE A 104 -13.74 4.28 -11.61
CA ILE A 104 -12.88 3.16 -12.05
C ILE A 104 -13.37 1.83 -11.45
N VAL A 105 -13.61 1.78 -10.14
CA VAL A 105 -14.04 0.55 -9.46
C VAL A 105 -15.48 0.22 -9.79
N GLY A 106 -16.34 1.23 -9.98
CA GLY A 106 -17.75 1.06 -10.31
C GLY A 106 -18.00 0.40 -11.66
N GLU A 107 -17.05 0.48 -12.62
CA GLU A 107 -17.14 -0.27 -13.88
C GLU A 107 -17.06 -1.79 -13.67
N VAL A 108 -16.31 -2.23 -12.66
CA VAL A 108 -16.12 -3.66 -12.35
C VAL A 108 -17.05 -4.12 -11.23
N ILE A 109 -17.33 -3.24 -10.28
CA ILE A 109 -18.14 -3.49 -9.07
C ILE A 109 -19.25 -2.43 -9.02
N PRO A 110 -20.39 -2.63 -9.71
CA PRO A 110 -21.47 -1.62 -9.81
C PRO A 110 -22.02 -1.14 -8.46
N GLN A 111 -21.98 -1.99 -7.43
CA GLN A 111 -22.39 -1.62 -6.07
C GLN A 111 -21.53 -0.47 -5.50
N PHE A 112 -20.27 -0.36 -5.94
CA PHE A 112 -19.34 0.66 -5.45
C PHE A 112 -19.71 2.07 -5.91
N SER A 113 -20.26 2.23 -7.11
CA SER A 113 -20.71 3.52 -7.63
C SER A 113 -21.92 4.08 -6.87
N ASN A 114 -22.71 3.23 -6.20
CA ASN A 114 -23.88 3.61 -5.41
C ASN A 114 -23.58 3.89 -3.93
N LEU A 115 -22.35 3.67 -3.48
CA LEU A 115 -21.94 4.05 -2.14
C LEU A 115 -21.89 5.60 -2.08
N GLY A 116 -22.75 6.25 -1.32
CA GLY A 116 -22.85 7.71 -1.21
C GLY A 116 -21.58 8.41 -0.66
N LEU A 117 -20.40 7.89 -0.98
CA LEU A 117 -19.10 8.36 -0.52
C LEU A 117 -18.71 9.72 -1.12
N SER A 118 -19.30 10.09 -2.25
CA SER A 118 -19.07 11.39 -2.90
C SER A 118 -19.55 12.60 -2.09
N ASN A 119 -20.33 12.38 -1.03
CA ASN A 119 -20.86 13.43 -0.16
C ASN A 119 -19.93 13.72 1.04
N PHE A 120 -18.89 12.94 1.23
CA PHE A 120 -17.91 13.19 2.28
C PHE A 120 -16.91 14.24 1.82
N ASP A 121 -16.62 15.16 2.72
CA ASP A 121 -15.64 16.23 2.50
C ASP A 121 -14.22 15.61 2.46
N GLU A 122 -13.49 15.85 1.37
CA GLU A 122 -12.09 15.41 1.20
C GLU A 122 -11.21 15.89 2.36
N VAL A 123 -11.45 17.09 2.86
CA VAL A 123 -10.75 17.66 4.02
C VAL A 123 -11.00 16.83 5.29
N PHE A 124 -12.21 16.31 5.48
CA PHE A 124 -12.54 15.47 6.63
C PHE A 124 -11.74 14.16 6.63
N PHE A 125 -11.61 13.52 5.48
CA PHE A 125 -10.80 12.30 5.33
C PHE A 125 -9.31 12.57 5.52
N LEU A 126 -8.82 13.70 5.00
CA LEU A 126 -7.44 14.13 5.24
C LEU A 126 -7.17 14.30 6.74
N LEU A 127 -8.06 14.97 7.46
CA LEU A 127 -7.93 15.16 8.90
C LEU A 127 -7.93 13.83 9.66
N ILE A 128 -8.84 12.91 9.33
CA ILE A 128 -8.84 11.57 9.92
C ILE A 128 -7.52 10.84 9.66
N SER A 129 -7.02 10.87 8.43
CA SER A 129 -5.76 10.24 8.05
C SER A 129 -4.58 10.78 8.84
N VAL A 130 -4.52 12.11 9.01
CA VAL A 130 -3.49 12.76 9.82
C VAL A 130 -3.60 12.34 11.29
N VAL A 131 -4.81 12.31 11.86
CA VAL A 131 -5.04 11.89 13.26
C VAL A 131 -4.63 10.43 13.47
N VAL A 132 -5.03 9.52 12.56
CA VAL A 132 -4.65 8.10 12.64
C VAL A 132 -3.14 7.93 12.55
N LEU A 133 -2.48 8.69 11.67
CA LEU A 133 -1.03 8.70 11.55
C LEU A 133 -0.36 9.17 12.84
N MET A 134 -0.82 10.29 13.42
CA MET A 134 -0.28 10.83 14.66
C MET A 134 -0.41 9.83 15.81
N ILE A 135 -1.61 9.22 15.97
CA ILE A 135 -1.85 8.19 17.00
C ILE A 135 -0.89 7.01 16.79
N SER A 136 -0.71 6.55 15.56
CA SER A 136 0.17 5.42 15.24
C SER A 136 1.62 5.71 15.63
N ILE A 137 2.12 6.89 15.31
CA ILE A 137 3.52 7.24 15.58
C ILE A 137 3.76 7.56 17.06
N VAL A 138 2.77 8.08 17.78
CA VAL A 138 2.89 8.30 19.24
C VAL A 138 2.93 6.98 20.01
N ASN A 139 2.09 6.02 19.62
CA ASN A 139 1.96 4.74 20.33
C ASN A 139 3.04 3.71 19.97
N PHE A 140 3.78 3.92 18.88
CA PHE A 140 4.84 3.01 18.46
C PHE A 140 6.22 3.68 18.56
N GLU A 141 7.22 2.93 19.02
CA GLU A 141 8.62 3.39 19.07
C GLU A 141 9.24 3.38 17.67
N ILE A 142 9.17 4.50 16.98
CA ILE A 142 9.82 4.70 15.68
C ILE A 142 11.08 5.54 15.89
N LYS A 143 12.25 4.99 15.57
CA LYS A 143 13.54 5.66 15.79
C LYS A 143 13.72 6.94 14.96
N ARG A 144 13.23 6.95 13.72
CA ARG A 144 13.32 8.08 12.79
C ARG A 144 11.93 8.64 12.47
N LYS A 145 11.27 9.18 13.49
CA LYS A 145 9.90 9.71 13.34
C LYS A 145 9.83 10.89 12.38
N VAL A 146 10.71 11.86 12.54
CA VAL A 146 10.66 13.13 11.78
C VAL A 146 10.71 12.91 10.26
N PRO A 147 11.69 12.18 9.69
CA PRO A 147 11.72 11.95 8.24
C PRO A 147 10.53 11.11 7.75
N LEU A 148 10.03 10.14 8.51
CA LEU A 148 8.83 9.38 8.15
C LEU A 148 7.60 10.32 8.08
N TYR A 149 7.43 11.21 9.05
CA TYR A 149 6.36 12.21 9.02
C TYR A 149 6.46 13.13 7.82
N ALA A 150 7.67 13.63 7.54
CA ALA A 150 7.90 14.53 6.42
C ALA A 150 7.52 13.85 5.09
N GLU A 151 7.93 12.59 4.90
CA GLU A 151 7.62 11.83 3.70
C GLU A 151 6.11 11.61 3.54
N ILE A 152 5.42 11.15 4.60
CA ILE A 152 3.96 10.92 4.54
C ILE A 152 3.21 12.24 4.33
N THR A 153 3.67 13.35 4.92
CA THR A 153 3.08 14.68 4.70
C THR A 153 3.23 15.11 3.25
N ILE A 154 4.40 14.90 2.64
CA ILE A 154 4.61 15.18 1.22
C ILE A 154 3.68 14.32 0.35
N LEU A 155 3.53 13.04 0.67
CA LEU A 155 2.60 12.14 -0.03
C LEU A 155 1.16 12.66 0.05
N TYR A 156 0.70 13.12 1.21
CA TYR A 156 -0.64 13.66 1.35
C TYR A 156 -0.84 14.93 0.51
N MET A 157 0.15 15.80 0.45
CA MET A 157 0.11 16.97 -0.44
C MET A 157 0.01 16.55 -1.90
N ILE A 158 0.74 15.53 -2.33
CA ILE A 158 0.65 14.99 -3.69
C ILE A 158 -0.76 14.43 -3.94
N PHE A 159 -1.29 13.60 -3.06
CA PHE A 159 -2.62 12.98 -3.20
C PHE A 159 -3.75 14.01 -3.25
N PHE A 160 -3.57 15.13 -2.57
CA PHE A 160 -4.56 16.22 -2.58
C PHE A 160 -4.54 17.03 -3.87
N HIS A 161 -3.39 17.11 -4.55
CA HIS A 161 -3.22 17.97 -5.74
C HIS A 161 -3.16 17.21 -7.06
N THR A 162 -3.22 15.89 -7.06
CA THR A 162 -3.13 15.06 -8.27
C THR A 162 -4.28 14.07 -8.34
N ASP A 163 -4.60 13.63 -9.57
CA ASP A 163 -5.59 12.58 -9.81
C ASP A 163 -5.14 11.22 -9.26
N LEU A 164 -6.08 10.27 -9.15
CA LEU A 164 -5.87 8.95 -8.55
C LEU A 164 -4.72 8.18 -9.21
N LEU A 165 -4.67 8.16 -10.53
CA LEU A 165 -3.67 7.39 -11.27
C LEU A 165 -2.29 8.01 -11.16
N THR A 166 -2.20 9.34 -11.22
CA THR A 166 -0.94 10.07 -11.01
C THR A 166 -0.44 9.92 -9.58
N SER A 167 -1.30 10.08 -8.59
CA SER A 167 -1.00 9.86 -7.17
C SER A 167 -0.46 8.46 -6.92
N PHE A 168 -1.14 7.45 -7.45
CA PHE A 168 -0.71 6.05 -7.34
C PHE A 168 0.62 5.81 -8.06
N ALA A 169 0.81 6.38 -9.25
CA ALA A 169 2.05 6.24 -10.02
C ALA A 169 3.26 6.83 -9.29
N ILE A 170 3.09 8.01 -8.68
CA ILE A 170 4.14 8.67 -7.90
C ILE A 170 4.47 7.85 -6.66
N TYR A 171 3.46 7.49 -5.87
CA TYR A 171 3.67 6.69 -4.65
C TYR A 171 4.34 5.36 -4.96
N PHE A 172 3.75 4.58 -5.87
CA PHE A 172 4.26 3.26 -6.23
C PHE A 172 5.66 3.33 -6.85
N GLY A 173 5.91 4.27 -7.76
CA GLY A 173 7.19 4.39 -8.45
C GLY A 173 8.31 4.90 -7.56
N PHE A 174 8.09 6.01 -6.88
CA PHE A 174 9.16 6.73 -6.17
C PHE A 174 9.28 6.37 -4.70
N CYS A 175 8.15 6.19 -4.00
CA CYS A 175 8.18 5.97 -2.56
C CYS A 175 8.17 4.49 -2.17
N HIS A 176 7.62 3.63 -3.02
CA HIS A 176 7.57 2.19 -2.77
C HIS A 176 8.63 1.41 -3.54
N SER A 177 8.62 1.48 -4.87
CA SER A 177 9.47 0.61 -5.71
C SER A 177 10.93 1.07 -5.75
N LEU A 178 11.19 2.37 -5.90
CA LEU A 178 12.55 2.89 -6.03
C LEU A 178 13.42 2.68 -4.77
N PRO A 179 12.95 2.94 -3.54
CA PRO A 179 13.73 2.64 -2.34
C PRO A 179 14.07 1.17 -2.19
N MET A 180 13.15 0.27 -2.56
CA MET A 180 13.41 -1.17 -2.50
C MET A 180 14.49 -1.61 -3.47
N LEU A 181 14.54 -1.01 -4.68
CA LEU A 181 15.61 -1.27 -5.67
C LEU A 181 16.97 -0.69 -5.24
N MET A 182 16.98 0.36 -4.40
CA MET A 182 18.23 0.97 -3.89
C MET A 182 18.80 0.25 -2.66
N LEU A 183 18.04 -0.63 -2.03
CA LEU A 183 18.51 -1.44 -0.90
C LEU A 183 19.28 -2.69 -1.33
N GLU A 184 19.41 -2.94 -2.64
CA GLU A 184 20.23 -3.99 -3.25
C GLU A 184 21.69 -3.52 -3.41
#